data_25b0485cd12ddbe6387ba0b5017a5a3f
#
_entry.id   25b0485cd12ddbe6387ba0b5017a5a3f
#
_cell.length_a   1.000
_cell.length_b   1.000
_cell.length_c   1.000
_cell.angle_alpha   90.00
_cell.angle_beta   90.00
_cell.angle_gamma   90.00
#
_symmetry.space_group_name_H-M   'P 1'
#
loop_
_entity.id
_entity.type
_entity.pdbx_description
1 polymer ?
#
loop_
_entity_poly.entity_id
_entity_poly.type
_entity_poly.pdbx_seq_one_letter_code
_entity_poly.pdbx_strand_id
1 'polypeptide(L)'
;MRVLITGGAGFLGSHLSEAFIGRGDEVFVLDTGSIAKVRHLLNNPRFHYVHDSVFDLDLLDGLVSKVDLIYHLAAVVGVEHYVADPYETLNINVNGTQNVLKAAYKYSKRLVFSSTSEVYGRNPKVPWKEDDDRVLGATTVDRWCYSTSKAVGEHFCFAYHKLGLPVTVVRYFNIYGPRLDKLDVGRLFTIFMGQLLRGADLTVVGDGMQTRCFTYVSDATDATIAAGLNADADGHAINIGSDVETTVLDFGKLMLELFGSSRSKIKFVSQEEVYGNSYEDIPRRVPDNTRMRTMLGCSPKVSLREGLLRTIEWFRSEHARD
;
A
#
# COMPACT_ATOMS: atom_id res chain seq x y z
N MET A 1 8.76 -20.95 8.36
CA MET A 1 9.85 -20.01 8.03
C MET A 1 9.85 -18.83 8.98
N ARG A 2 10.92 -18.03 8.97
CA ARG A 2 11.01 -16.77 9.73
C ARG A 2 10.93 -15.59 8.75
N VAL A 3 10.00 -14.68 8.98
CA VAL A 3 9.71 -13.56 8.07
C VAL A 3 9.94 -12.25 8.79
N LEU A 4 10.70 -11.32 8.18
CA LEU A 4 10.80 -9.94 8.64
C LEU A 4 9.86 -9.07 7.81
N ILE A 5 9.03 -8.28 8.48
CA ILE A 5 8.15 -7.30 7.84
C ILE A 5 8.50 -5.92 8.40
N THR A 6 9.24 -5.12 7.65
CA THR A 6 9.44 -3.70 8.01
C THR A 6 8.18 -2.93 7.63
N GLY A 7 7.72 -2.03 8.50
CA GLY A 7 6.39 -1.42 8.33
C GLY A 7 5.24 -2.39 8.66
N GLY A 8 5.52 -3.44 9.44
CA GLY A 8 4.59 -4.53 9.71
C GLY A 8 3.43 -4.14 10.63
N ALA A 9 3.51 -3.03 11.37
CA ALA A 9 2.40 -2.48 12.14
C ALA A 9 1.49 -1.54 11.31
N GLY A 10 1.81 -1.33 10.04
CA GLY A 10 1.01 -0.60 9.08
C GLY A 10 -0.23 -1.37 8.59
N PHE A 11 -0.99 -0.78 7.66
CA PHE A 11 -2.20 -1.38 7.11
C PHE A 11 -1.92 -2.77 6.49
N LEU A 12 -1.20 -2.84 5.38
CA LEU A 12 -0.90 -4.10 4.71
C LEU A 12 -0.01 -5.01 5.58
N GLY A 13 0.96 -4.44 6.30
CA GLY A 13 1.87 -5.18 7.17
C GLY A 13 1.16 -5.97 8.26
N SER A 14 0.09 -5.42 8.85
CA SER A 14 -0.70 -6.12 9.86
C SER A 14 -1.47 -7.33 9.31
N HIS A 15 -1.96 -7.25 8.07
CA HIS A 15 -2.61 -8.36 7.39
C HIS A 15 -1.60 -9.45 6.96
N LEU A 16 -0.43 -9.04 6.47
CA LEU A 16 0.65 -9.98 6.17
C LEU A 16 1.13 -10.72 7.43
N SER A 17 1.32 -9.99 8.53
CA SER A 17 1.72 -10.59 9.81
C SER A 17 0.71 -11.64 10.27
N GLU A 18 -0.58 -11.32 10.22
CA GLU A 18 -1.65 -12.23 10.58
C GLU A 18 -1.70 -13.47 9.67
N ALA A 19 -1.54 -13.27 8.36
CA ALA A 19 -1.55 -14.36 7.39
C ALA A 19 -0.35 -15.31 7.59
N PHE A 20 0.86 -14.81 7.82
CA PHE A 20 2.03 -15.64 8.10
C PHE A 20 1.91 -16.39 9.42
N ILE A 21 1.42 -15.74 10.48
CA ILE A 21 1.12 -16.41 11.75
C ILE A 21 0.09 -17.54 11.55
N GLY A 22 -0.98 -17.30 10.79
CA GLY A 22 -1.99 -18.29 10.43
C GLY A 22 -1.43 -19.49 9.65
N ARG A 23 -0.36 -19.31 8.89
CA ARG A 23 0.38 -20.37 8.20
C ARG A 23 1.31 -21.17 9.11
N GLY A 24 1.52 -20.72 10.36
CA GLY A 24 2.45 -21.32 11.31
C GLY A 24 3.89 -20.80 11.22
N ASP A 25 4.11 -19.72 10.47
CA ASP A 25 5.41 -19.06 10.34
C ASP A 25 5.71 -18.17 11.56
N GLU A 26 6.97 -17.83 11.79
CA GLU A 26 7.44 -16.88 12.80
C GLU A 26 7.62 -15.51 12.16
N VAL A 27 7.05 -14.46 12.75
CA VAL A 27 7.00 -13.12 12.17
C VAL A 27 7.72 -12.13 13.07
N PHE A 28 8.68 -11.43 12.50
CA PHE A 28 9.38 -10.28 13.09
C PHE A 28 8.87 -9.02 12.41
N VAL A 29 8.36 -8.08 13.20
CA VAL A 29 7.91 -6.77 12.72
C VAL A 29 8.87 -5.71 13.23
N LEU A 30 9.43 -4.91 12.32
CA LEU A 30 10.20 -3.71 12.62
C LEU A 30 9.39 -2.50 12.17
N ASP A 31 8.96 -1.65 13.09
CA ASP A 31 8.10 -0.49 12.82
C ASP A 31 8.28 0.60 13.86
N THR A 32 8.25 1.85 13.45
CA THR A 32 8.24 3.03 14.33
C THR A 32 6.82 3.48 14.71
N GLY A 33 5.80 2.89 14.07
CA GLY A 33 4.40 3.26 14.22
C GLY A 33 3.71 2.66 15.44
N SER A 34 2.42 2.95 15.59
CA SER A 34 1.59 2.41 16.67
C SER A 34 1.32 0.91 16.48
N ILE A 35 1.37 0.17 17.58
CA ILE A 35 1.01 -1.27 17.62
C ILE A 35 -0.50 -1.53 17.45
N ALA A 36 -1.32 -0.51 17.32
CA ALA A 36 -2.79 -0.64 17.35
C ALA A 36 -3.32 -1.69 16.34
N LYS A 37 -2.75 -1.69 15.12
CA LYS A 37 -3.21 -2.62 14.05
C LYS A 37 -2.71 -4.06 14.23
N VAL A 38 -1.73 -4.31 15.09
CA VAL A 38 -1.16 -5.64 15.40
C VAL A 38 -1.39 -6.08 16.84
N ARG A 39 -2.13 -5.28 17.65
CA ARG A 39 -2.36 -5.55 19.07
C ARG A 39 -2.87 -6.97 19.35
N HIS A 40 -3.73 -7.49 18.48
CA HIS A 40 -4.30 -8.83 18.57
C HIS A 40 -3.28 -9.95 18.39
N LEU A 41 -2.09 -9.66 17.85
CA LEU A 41 -1.01 -10.62 17.63
C LEU A 41 0.03 -10.64 18.77
N LEU A 42 0.06 -9.63 19.64
CA LEU A 42 1.13 -9.47 20.65
C LEU A 42 1.29 -10.66 21.62
N ASN A 43 0.22 -11.38 21.89
CA ASN A 43 0.26 -12.56 22.78
C ASN A 43 0.60 -13.86 22.03
N ASN A 44 0.81 -13.82 20.71
CA ASN A 44 1.18 -14.99 19.94
C ASN A 44 2.70 -15.23 20.06
N PRO A 45 3.16 -16.42 20.49
CA PRO A 45 4.59 -16.70 20.68
C PRO A 45 5.42 -16.67 19.38
N ARG A 46 4.77 -16.65 18.22
CA ARG A 46 5.43 -16.54 16.91
C ARG A 46 5.46 -15.11 16.36
N PHE A 47 4.93 -14.14 17.10
CA PHE A 47 4.90 -12.74 16.70
C PHE A 47 5.86 -11.91 17.56
N HIS A 48 6.84 -11.28 16.93
CA HIS A 48 7.86 -10.47 17.58
C HIS A 48 7.80 -9.04 17.05
N TYR A 49 7.34 -8.11 17.88
CA TYR A 49 7.30 -6.69 17.54
C TYR A 49 8.53 -5.98 18.09
N VAL A 50 9.23 -5.28 17.22
CA VAL A 50 10.38 -4.43 17.52
C VAL A 50 10.03 -2.99 17.15
N HIS A 51 9.94 -2.11 18.16
CA HIS A 51 9.66 -0.70 17.96
C HIS A 51 10.95 0.05 17.69
N ASP A 52 11.34 0.11 16.44
CA ASP A 52 12.54 0.81 16.00
C ASP A 52 12.52 1.09 14.49
N SER A 53 13.56 1.75 14.00
CA SER A 53 13.69 2.21 12.62
C SER A 53 14.62 1.32 11.79
N VAL A 54 14.40 1.28 10.48
CA VAL A 54 15.34 0.71 9.49
C VAL A 54 16.66 1.50 9.40
N PHE A 55 16.80 2.58 10.18
CA PHE A 55 18.02 3.36 10.32
C PHE A 55 18.90 2.89 11.50
N ASP A 56 18.38 2.09 12.42
CA ASP A 56 19.22 1.35 13.36
C ASP A 56 19.87 0.17 12.63
N LEU A 57 21.08 0.38 12.15
CA LEU A 57 21.77 -0.57 11.29
C LEU A 57 22.18 -1.85 12.03
N ASP A 58 22.54 -1.76 13.30
CA ASP A 58 22.96 -2.93 14.11
C ASP A 58 21.76 -3.82 14.42
N LEU A 59 20.65 -3.20 14.80
CA LEU A 59 19.39 -3.90 15.02
C LEU A 59 18.89 -4.57 13.72
N LEU A 60 18.86 -3.80 12.62
CA LEU A 60 18.43 -4.31 11.32
C LEU A 60 19.29 -5.50 10.86
N ASP A 61 20.60 -5.40 10.98
CA ASP A 61 21.55 -6.47 10.67
C ASP A 61 21.27 -7.72 11.51
N GLY A 62 21.07 -7.54 12.82
CA GLY A 62 20.71 -8.62 13.74
C GLY A 62 19.38 -9.30 13.41
N LEU A 63 18.37 -8.57 12.96
CA LEU A 63 17.08 -9.13 12.53
C LEU A 63 17.23 -9.86 11.19
N VAL A 64 17.82 -9.23 10.18
CA VAL A 64 17.97 -9.80 8.83
C VAL A 64 18.79 -11.09 8.86
N SER A 65 19.80 -11.19 9.69
CA SER A 65 20.62 -12.41 9.82
C SER A 65 19.80 -13.65 10.21
N LYS A 66 18.71 -13.47 10.96
CA LYS A 66 17.91 -14.53 11.57
C LYS A 66 16.71 -14.98 10.74
N VAL A 67 16.31 -14.22 9.71
CA VAL A 67 15.09 -14.49 8.93
C VAL A 67 15.39 -15.16 7.59
N ASP A 68 14.36 -15.70 6.96
CA ASP A 68 14.46 -16.39 5.68
C ASP A 68 13.96 -15.51 4.53
N LEU A 69 13.01 -14.60 4.81
CA LEU A 69 12.33 -13.75 3.84
C LEU A 69 12.04 -12.37 4.44
N ILE A 70 12.16 -11.32 3.62
CA ILE A 70 11.93 -9.94 4.03
C ILE A 70 10.82 -9.33 3.17
N TYR A 71 9.82 -8.72 3.82
CA TYR A 71 8.87 -7.82 3.19
C TYR A 71 9.19 -6.39 3.64
N HIS A 72 9.68 -5.59 2.71
CA HIS A 72 10.02 -4.19 3.00
C HIS A 72 8.84 -3.29 2.65
N LEU A 73 8.01 -2.98 3.66
CA LEU A 73 6.84 -2.12 3.55
C LEU A 73 7.04 -0.76 4.22
N ALA A 74 8.06 -0.61 5.07
CA ALA A 74 8.37 0.64 5.75
C ALA A 74 8.60 1.76 4.74
N ALA A 75 7.79 2.79 4.82
CA ALA A 75 7.84 3.97 3.95
C ALA A 75 6.94 5.08 4.51
N VAL A 76 7.24 6.32 4.18
CA VAL A 76 6.28 7.42 4.29
C VAL A 76 5.31 7.32 3.12
N VAL A 77 4.01 7.23 3.42
CA VAL A 77 2.91 7.06 2.47
C VAL A 77 1.77 8.01 2.83
N GLY A 78 1.07 8.54 1.82
CA GLY A 78 -0.06 9.45 2.00
C GLY A 78 0.26 10.85 1.47
N VAL A 79 -0.66 11.39 0.66
CA VAL A 79 -0.47 12.69 -0.02
C VAL A 79 -0.14 13.79 0.98
N GLU A 80 -0.86 13.81 2.09
CA GLU A 80 -0.67 14.78 3.17
C GLU A 80 0.74 14.76 3.75
N HIS A 81 1.34 13.58 3.89
CA HIS A 81 2.67 13.45 4.48
C HIS A 81 3.76 13.90 3.52
N TYR A 82 3.75 13.43 2.27
CA TYR A 82 4.82 13.75 1.35
C TYR A 82 4.73 15.16 0.73
N VAL A 83 3.56 15.81 0.84
CA VAL A 83 3.42 17.23 0.52
C VAL A 83 3.85 18.10 1.71
N ALA A 84 3.56 17.68 2.96
CA ALA A 84 3.97 18.41 4.15
C ALA A 84 5.48 18.32 4.41
N ASP A 85 6.09 17.15 4.18
CA ASP A 85 7.53 16.93 4.38
C ASP A 85 8.12 16.03 3.27
N PRO A 86 8.44 16.62 2.09
CA PRO A 86 9.05 15.89 1.00
C PRO A 86 10.48 15.42 1.32
N TYR A 87 11.24 16.15 2.17
CA TYR A 87 12.58 15.76 2.58
C TYR A 87 12.55 14.44 3.37
N GLU A 88 11.74 14.35 4.41
CA GLU A 88 11.65 13.14 5.23
C GLU A 88 11.09 11.96 4.41
N THR A 89 10.16 12.23 3.50
CA THR A 89 9.67 11.22 2.55
C THR A 89 10.80 10.63 1.69
N LEU A 90 11.63 11.49 1.11
CA LEU A 90 12.77 11.05 0.32
C LEU A 90 13.80 10.31 1.18
N ASN A 91 14.13 10.85 2.35
CA ASN A 91 15.09 10.25 3.28
C ASN A 91 14.67 8.84 3.69
N ILE A 92 13.47 8.68 4.23
CA ILE A 92 12.99 7.36 4.70
C ILE A 92 12.84 6.39 3.53
N ASN A 93 12.20 6.80 2.44
CA ASN A 93 11.89 5.87 1.36
C ASN A 93 13.14 5.44 0.57
N VAL A 94 14.11 6.33 0.39
CA VAL A 94 15.33 6.03 -0.38
C VAL A 94 16.40 5.41 0.51
N ASN A 95 16.81 6.10 1.57
CA ASN A 95 17.91 5.64 2.42
C ASN A 95 17.50 4.44 3.27
N GLY A 96 16.26 4.41 3.79
CA GLY A 96 15.71 3.27 4.50
C GLY A 96 15.67 2.01 3.62
N THR A 97 15.23 2.14 2.35
CA THR A 97 15.26 1.03 1.37
C THR A 97 16.70 0.55 1.11
N GLN A 98 17.66 1.47 0.96
CA GLN A 98 19.06 1.09 0.80
C GLN A 98 19.59 0.30 1.99
N ASN A 99 19.26 0.70 3.21
CA ASN A 99 19.70 0.01 4.42
C ASN A 99 19.19 -1.43 4.45
N VAL A 100 17.89 -1.63 4.16
CA VAL A 100 17.30 -2.98 4.12
C VAL A 100 17.92 -3.83 3.00
N LEU A 101 18.13 -3.26 1.81
CA LEU A 101 18.76 -3.97 0.69
C LEU A 101 20.21 -4.36 0.99
N LYS A 102 21.00 -3.49 1.62
CA LYS A 102 22.38 -3.79 2.05
C LYS A 102 22.41 -4.97 3.02
N ALA A 103 21.53 -4.97 4.03
CA ALA A 103 21.43 -6.05 4.99
C ALA A 103 20.95 -7.36 4.32
N ALA A 104 19.91 -7.28 3.47
CA ALA A 104 19.43 -8.43 2.71
C ALA A 104 20.53 -9.06 1.83
N TYR A 105 21.31 -8.23 1.13
CA TYR A 105 22.40 -8.67 0.27
C TYR A 105 23.54 -9.33 1.08
N LYS A 106 23.93 -8.72 2.21
CA LYS A 106 24.96 -9.25 3.11
C LYS A 106 24.68 -10.69 3.54
N TYR A 107 23.42 -11.01 3.80
CA TYR A 107 22.97 -12.33 4.28
C TYR A 107 22.26 -13.17 3.21
N SER A 108 22.29 -12.74 1.95
CA SER A 108 21.65 -13.41 0.81
C SER A 108 20.17 -13.75 1.07
N LYS A 109 19.41 -12.80 1.67
CA LYS A 109 18.01 -12.98 2.02
C LYS A 109 17.09 -12.49 0.92
N ARG A 110 16.11 -13.31 0.52
CA ARG A 110 15.06 -12.90 -0.42
C ARG A 110 14.29 -11.70 0.12
N LEU A 111 13.95 -10.75 -0.77
CA LEU A 111 13.26 -9.53 -0.41
C LEU A 111 12.11 -9.22 -1.37
N VAL A 112 10.95 -8.86 -0.82
CA VAL A 112 9.84 -8.25 -1.55
C VAL A 112 9.78 -6.77 -1.22
N PHE A 113 9.91 -5.93 -2.24
CA PHE A 113 9.84 -4.47 -2.10
C PHE A 113 8.45 -3.94 -2.42
N SER A 114 7.87 -3.22 -1.48
CA SER A 114 6.60 -2.51 -1.65
C SER A 114 6.77 -1.23 -2.48
N SER A 115 6.38 -1.28 -3.73
CA SER A 115 6.24 -0.12 -4.62
C SER A 115 4.77 0.28 -4.77
N THR A 116 4.45 1.07 -5.78
CA THR A 116 3.15 1.72 -5.94
C THR A 116 2.81 1.96 -7.41
N SER A 117 1.53 2.02 -7.73
CA SER A 117 1.05 2.49 -9.04
C SER A 117 1.38 3.96 -9.33
N GLU A 118 1.75 4.74 -8.31
CA GLU A 118 2.19 6.14 -8.50
C GLU A 118 3.46 6.25 -9.36
N VAL A 119 4.25 5.17 -9.51
CA VAL A 119 5.46 5.18 -10.37
C VAL A 119 5.12 5.42 -11.83
N TYR A 120 3.93 5.07 -12.29
CA TYR A 120 3.49 5.35 -13.66
C TYR A 120 3.14 6.82 -13.89
N GLY A 121 2.82 7.55 -12.82
CA GLY A 121 2.47 8.97 -12.89
C GLY A 121 1.20 9.21 -13.70
N ARG A 122 1.31 10.07 -14.72
CA ARG A 122 0.23 10.48 -15.63
C ARG A 122 0.29 9.77 -16.98
N ASN A 123 0.88 8.57 -17.05
CA ASN A 123 0.92 7.83 -18.32
C ASN A 123 -0.52 7.60 -18.83
N PRO A 124 -0.87 8.08 -20.03
CA PRO A 124 -2.24 7.98 -20.55
C PRO A 124 -2.60 6.57 -21.09
N LYS A 125 -1.60 5.71 -21.27
CA LYS A 125 -1.79 4.37 -21.85
C LYS A 125 -2.21 3.37 -20.78
N VAL A 126 -3.48 3.31 -20.44
CA VAL A 126 -4.04 2.27 -19.54
C VAL A 126 -4.65 1.13 -20.36
N PRO A 127 -4.65 -0.13 -19.85
CA PRO A 127 -4.09 -0.57 -18.55
C PRO A 127 -2.56 -0.54 -18.53
N TRP A 128 -1.98 -0.14 -17.39
CA TRP A 128 -0.53 -0.02 -17.21
C TRP A 128 0.14 -1.38 -17.05
N LYS A 129 1.08 -1.66 -17.94
CA LYS A 129 1.99 -2.80 -17.83
C LYS A 129 3.23 -2.42 -17.03
N GLU A 130 3.87 -3.40 -16.43
CA GLU A 130 5.04 -3.15 -15.57
C GLU A 130 6.23 -2.53 -16.31
N ASP A 131 6.30 -2.75 -17.62
CA ASP A 131 7.37 -2.23 -18.50
C ASP A 131 6.99 -0.90 -19.20
N ASP A 132 5.83 -0.32 -18.88
CA ASP A 132 5.40 0.96 -19.47
C ASP A 132 6.20 2.13 -18.93
N ASP A 133 6.29 3.19 -19.75
CA ASP A 133 6.97 4.43 -19.41
C ASP A 133 6.35 5.12 -18.19
N ARG A 134 7.18 5.82 -17.47
CA ARG A 134 6.82 6.69 -16.36
C ARG A 134 6.65 8.11 -16.86
N VAL A 135 5.50 8.74 -16.62
CA VAL A 135 5.20 10.13 -17.03
C VAL A 135 4.90 10.94 -15.78
N LEU A 136 5.89 11.64 -15.26
CA LEU A 136 5.75 12.47 -14.05
C LEU A 136 5.70 13.97 -14.41
N GLY A 137 5.18 14.78 -13.48
CA GLY A 137 5.22 16.22 -13.56
C GLY A 137 6.59 16.81 -13.18
N ALA A 138 6.63 18.14 -13.07
CA ALA A 138 7.85 18.86 -12.71
C ALA A 138 8.33 18.47 -11.28
N THR A 139 9.63 18.45 -11.07
CA THR A 139 10.22 18.13 -9.76
C THR A 139 9.95 19.19 -8.69
N THR A 140 9.46 20.35 -9.06
CA THR A 140 8.98 21.42 -8.17
C THR A 140 7.59 21.15 -7.58
N VAL A 141 6.90 20.11 -8.05
CA VAL A 141 5.60 19.69 -7.55
C VAL A 141 5.83 18.51 -6.56
N ASP A 142 5.66 18.79 -5.27
CA ASP A 142 6.01 17.87 -4.16
C ASP A 142 5.32 16.51 -4.25
N ARG A 143 4.12 16.45 -4.83
CA ARG A 143 3.43 15.20 -5.10
C ARG A 143 4.32 14.12 -5.74
N TRP A 144 5.21 14.50 -6.64
CA TRP A 144 6.03 13.55 -7.41
C TRP A 144 7.23 13.01 -6.65
N CYS A 145 7.57 13.57 -5.48
CA CYS A 145 8.68 13.08 -4.66
C CYS A 145 8.44 11.63 -4.20
N TYR A 146 7.21 11.30 -3.78
CA TYR A 146 6.85 9.93 -3.37
C TYR A 146 7.00 8.93 -4.52
N SER A 147 6.42 9.22 -5.68
CA SER A 147 6.56 8.39 -6.88
C SER A 147 8.03 8.18 -7.25
N THR A 148 8.82 9.27 -7.21
CA THR A 148 10.25 9.24 -7.51
C THR A 148 11.00 8.39 -6.48
N SER A 149 10.75 8.56 -5.17
CA SER A 149 11.41 7.78 -4.12
C SER A 149 11.17 6.27 -4.27
N LYS A 150 9.94 5.87 -4.59
CA LYS A 150 9.60 4.46 -4.82
C LYS A 150 10.27 3.91 -6.08
N ALA A 151 10.34 4.70 -7.16
CA ALA A 151 11.04 4.29 -8.36
C ALA A 151 12.55 4.18 -8.17
N VAL A 152 13.16 5.06 -7.36
CA VAL A 152 14.58 4.91 -6.96
C VAL A 152 14.76 3.60 -6.19
N GLY A 153 13.84 3.25 -5.28
CA GLY A 153 13.83 1.96 -4.59
C GLY A 153 13.77 0.77 -5.55
N GLU A 154 12.92 0.83 -6.60
CA GLU A 154 12.88 -0.20 -7.64
C GLU A 154 14.21 -0.32 -8.39
N HIS A 155 14.82 0.81 -8.77
CA HIS A 155 16.14 0.79 -9.42
C HIS A 155 17.21 0.12 -8.53
N PHE A 156 17.22 0.39 -7.22
CA PHE A 156 18.10 -0.32 -6.29
C PHE A 156 17.78 -1.81 -6.23
N CYS A 157 16.53 -2.22 -6.16
CA CYS A 157 16.12 -3.62 -6.17
C CYS A 157 16.66 -4.34 -7.40
N PHE A 158 16.47 -3.79 -8.60
CA PHE A 158 16.99 -4.39 -9.83
C PHE A 158 18.51 -4.37 -9.93
N ALA A 159 19.17 -3.35 -9.39
CA ALA A 159 20.62 -3.32 -9.31
C ALA A 159 21.17 -4.43 -8.40
N TYR A 160 20.57 -4.63 -7.22
CA TYR A 160 20.93 -5.72 -6.32
C TYR A 160 20.57 -7.10 -6.89
N HIS A 161 19.49 -7.20 -7.66
CA HIS A 161 19.17 -8.45 -8.37
C HIS A 161 20.28 -8.85 -9.35
N LYS A 162 20.82 -7.89 -10.10
CA LYS A 162 21.99 -8.13 -10.99
C LYS A 162 23.24 -8.56 -10.24
N LEU A 163 23.35 -8.25 -8.95
CA LEU A 163 24.42 -8.70 -8.06
C LEU A 163 24.11 -10.07 -7.41
N GLY A 164 22.97 -10.69 -7.75
CA GLY A 164 22.58 -12.01 -7.26
C GLY A 164 21.60 -12.03 -6.09
N LEU A 165 21.07 -10.86 -5.64
CA LEU A 165 20.04 -10.85 -4.60
C LEU A 165 18.68 -11.30 -5.19
N PRO A 166 17.99 -12.30 -4.62
CA PRO A 166 16.62 -12.62 -5.02
C PRO A 166 15.67 -11.53 -4.50
N VAL A 167 15.15 -10.71 -5.41
CA VAL A 167 14.26 -9.58 -5.07
C VAL A 167 13.10 -9.47 -6.03
N THR A 168 11.91 -9.24 -5.50
CA THR A 168 10.67 -9.00 -6.24
C THR A 168 10.12 -7.62 -5.89
N VAL A 169 9.68 -6.86 -6.88
CA VAL A 169 9.01 -5.57 -6.70
C VAL A 169 7.51 -5.75 -6.88
N VAL A 170 6.70 -5.24 -5.95
CA VAL A 170 5.24 -5.27 -6.06
C VAL A 170 4.69 -3.84 -6.11
N ARG A 171 3.88 -3.53 -7.13
CA ARG A 171 3.24 -2.22 -7.33
C ARG A 171 1.76 -2.31 -6.99
N TYR A 172 1.36 -1.70 -5.90
CA TYR A 172 -0.02 -1.77 -5.41
C TYR A 172 -0.94 -0.74 -6.05
N PHE A 173 -2.19 -1.18 -6.34
CA PHE A 173 -3.28 -0.34 -6.88
C PHE A 173 -4.43 -0.24 -5.87
N ASN A 174 -4.53 0.92 -5.21
CA ASN A 174 -5.61 1.34 -4.30
C ASN A 174 -6.16 0.22 -3.39
N ILE A 175 -5.29 -0.35 -2.56
CA ILE A 175 -5.69 -1.37 -1.60
C ILE A 175 -6.57 -0.73 -0.52
N TYR A 176 -7.67 -1.40 -0.15
CA TYR A 176 -8.58 -1.01 0.91
C TYR A 176 -9.03 -2.22 1.74
N GLY A 177 -9.54 -1.98 2.96
CA GLY A 177 -10.01 -3.04 3.85
C GLY A 177 -9.98 -2.61 5.31
N PRO A 178 -10.27 -3.53 6.25
CA PRO A 178 -10.12 -3.32 7.68
C PRO A 178 -8.71 -2.83 8.05
N ARG A 179 -8.59 -2.03 9.11
CA ARG A 179 -7.30 -1.46 9.58
C ARG A 179 -6.64 -0.49 8.58
N LEU A 180 -7.38 0.01 7.58
CA LEU A 180 -6.90 1.09 6.72
C LEU A 180 -6.51 2.32 7.57
N ASP A 181 -6.12 3.40 6.96
CA ASP A 181 -5.66 4.63 7.63
C ASP A 181 -6.74 5.23 8.55
N LYS A 182 -6.38 6.28 9.30
CA LYS A 182 -7.34 7.02 10.12
C LYS A 182 -8.45 7.59 9.25
N LEU A 183 -9.65 7.72 9.83
CA LEU A 183 -10.78 8.39 9.18
C LEU A 183 -10.41 9.82 8.78
N ASP A 184 -11.01 10.29 7.71
CA ASP A 184 -10.84 11.64 7.13
C ASP A 184 -9.45 11.94 6.56
N VAL A 185 -8.57 10.97 6.48
CA VAL A 185 -7.18 11.16 6.03
C VAL A 185 -6.84 10.25 4.86
N GLY A 186 -6.15 10.79 3.89
CA GLY A 186 -5.33 10.12 2.88
C GLY A 186 -6.07 9.44 1.75
N ARG A 187 -7.08 8.63 2.01
CA ARG A 187 -7.70 7.78 0.97
C ARG A 187 -9.19 8.03 0.82
N LEU A 188 -9.68 7.85 -0.40
CA LEU A 188 -11.09 8.07 -0.72
C LEU A 188 -12.03 7.32 0.23
N PHE A 189 -11.75 6.05 0.53
CA PHE A 189 -12.56 5.25 1.45
C PHE A 189 -12.62 5.87 2.85
N THR A 190 -11.48 6.24 3.44
CA THR A 190 -11.41 6.77 4.81
C THR A 190 -12.04 8.14 4.93
N ILE A 191 -11.92 8.97 3.90
CA ILE A 191 -12.60 10.28 3.81
C ILE A 191 -14.12 10.07 3.78
N PHE A 192 -14.63 9.24 2.88
CA PHE A 192 -16.05 8.97 2.77
C PHE A 192 -16.62 8.28 4.02
N MET A 193 -15.86 7.34 4.59
CA MET A 193 -16.28 6.64 5.81
C MET A 193 -16.41 7.59 7.01
N GLY A 194 -15.44 8.49 7.20
CA GLY A 194 -15.51 9.51 8.25
C GLY A 194 -16.69 10.47 8.06
N GLN A 195 -16.95 10.89 6.83
CA GLN A 195 -18.11 11.73 6.49
C GLN A 195 -19.44 11.00 6.81
N LEU A 196 -19.57 9.73 6.42
CA LEU A 196 -20.77 8.93 6.68
C LEU A 196 -21.02 8.70 8.17
N LEU A 197 -19.97 8.43 8.95
CA LEU A 197 -20.10 8.23 10.40
C LEU A 197 -20.61 9.49 11.12
N ARG A 198 -20.28 10.69 10.61
CA ARG A 198 -20.77 11.96 11.13
C ARG A 198 -22.12 12.40 10.52
N GLY A 199 -22.70 11.63 9.60
CA GLY A 199 -23.91 12.01 8.87
C GLY A 199 -23.71 13.21 7.93
N ALA A 200 -22.46 13.47 7.50
CA ALA A 200 -22.11 14.52 6.55
C ALA A 200 -22.26 14.03 5.09
N ASP A 201 -22.33 14.97 4.15
CA ASP A 201 -22.33 14.66 2.72
C ASP A 201 -20.96 14.15 2.26
N LEU A 202 -20.96 13.25 1.26
CA LEU A 202 -19.74 12.77 0.61
C LEU A 202 -19.21 13.82 -0.36
N THR A 203 -17.99 14.32 -0.12
CA THR A 203 -17.36 15.31 -0.98
C THR A 203 -16.65 14.64 -2.16
N VAL A 204 -17.18 14.83 -3.35
CA VAL A 204 -16.59 14.37 -4.62
C VAL A 204 -15.90 15.54 -5.32
N VAL A 205 -14.59 15.39 -5.56
CA VAL A 205 -13.78 16.42 -6.21
C VAL A 205 -14.00 16.39 -7.72
N GLY A 206 -14.26 17.57 -8.32
CA GLY A 206 -14.58 17.71 -9.74
C GLY A 206 -15.93 17.10 -10.07
N ASP A 207 -16.02 16.41 -11.20
CA ASP A 207 -17.23 15.71 -11.67
C ASP A 207 -17.33 14.26 -11.15
N GLY A 208 -16.28 13.77 -10.48
CA GLY A 208 -16.21 12.40 -9.97
C GLY A 208 -15.97 11.33 -11.04
N MET A 209 -15.66 11.71 -12.29
CA MET A 209 -15.46 10.78 -13.40
C MET A 209 -14.05 10.18 -13.43
N GLN A 210 -13.12 10.67 -12.61
CA GLN A 210 -11.83 10.01 -12.43
C GLN A 210 -12.01 8.59 -11.90
N THR A 211 -11.23 7.65 -12.43
CA THR A 211 -11.42 6.23 -12.14
C THR A 211 -10.27 5.63 -11.33
N ARG A 212 -10.60 4.62 -10.54
CA ARG A 212 -9.64 3.81 -9.76
C ARG A 212 -10.05 2.35 -9.83
N CYS A 213 -9.05 1.47 -9.68
CA CYS A 213 -9.26 0.06 -9.46
C CYS A 213 -8.99 -0.24 -7.98
N PHE A 214 -10.02 -0.65 -7.26
CA PHE A 214 -9.94 -0.92 -5.82
C PHE A 214 -9.69 -2.39 -5.56
N THR A 215 -8.67 -2.68 -4.75
CA THR A 215 -8.25 -4.05 -4.44
C THR A 215 -8.49 -4.33 -2.96
N TYR A 216 -9.27 -5.37 -2.67
CA TYR A 216 -9.49 -5.73 -1.28
C TYR A 216 -8.21 -6.29 -0.65
N VAL A 217 -8.00 -5.98 0.63
CA VAL A 217 -6.72 -6.25 1.30
C VAL A 217 -6.34 -7.72 1.35
N SER A 218 -7.30 -8.66 1.43
CA SER A 218 -6.97 -10.09 1.40
C SER A 218 -6.35 -10.51 0.07
N ASP A 219 -6.90 -10.01 -1.06
CA ASP A 219 -6.36 -10.33 -2.39
C ASP A 219 -4.95 -9.77 -2.57
N ALA A 220 -4.71 -8.55 -2.05
CA ALA A 220 -3.39 -7.95 -2.07
C ALA A 220 -2.41 -8.70 -1.16
N THR A 221 -2.86 -9.17 0.01
CA THR A 221 -2.06 -9.96 0.95
C THR A 221 -1.64 -11.29 0.33
N ASP A 222 -2.59 -12.03 -0.27
CA ASP A 222 -2.34 -13.31 -0.93
C ASP A 222 -1.30 -13.15 -2.06
N ALA A 223 -1.48 -12.15 -2.92
CA ALA A 223 -0.55 -11.90 -4.01
C ALA A 223 0.84 -11.45 -3.51
N THR A 224 0.89 -10.68 -2.41
CA THR A 224 2.17 -10.26 -1.80
C THR A 224 2.92 -11.46 -1.20
N ILE A 225 2.21 -12.37 -0.53
CA ILE A 225 2.80 -13.62 -0.03
C ILE A 225 3.33 -14.46 -1.19
N ALA A 226 2.52 -14.63 -2.24
CA ALA A 226 2.93 -15.38 -3.42
C ALA A 226 4.19 -14.80 -4.08
N ALA A 227 4.30 -13.46 -4.16
CA ALA A 227 5.49 -12.78 -4.70
C ALA A 227 6.77 -13.11 -3.91
N GLY A 228 6.68 -13.28 -2.59
CA GLY A 228 7.83 -13.64 -1.77
C GLY A 228 8.18 -15.12 -1.79
N LEU A 229 7.21 -15.99 -2.07
CA LEU A 229 7.39 -17.44 -2.06
C LEU A 229 7.72 -18.03 -3.43
N ASN A 230 7.50 -17.29 -4.51
CA ASN A 230 7.76 -17.75 -5.87
C ASN A 230 9.11 -17.23 -6.39
N ALA A 231 10.03 -18.16 -6.69
CA ALA A 231 11.35 -17.82 -7.23
C ALA A 231 11.28 -17.23 -8.66
N ASP A 232 10.26 -17.57 -9.43
CA ASP A 232 10.09 -17.03 -10.78
C ASP A 232 9.71 -15.53 -10.78
N ALA A 233 9.32 -15.00 -9.64
CA ALA A 233 9.05 -13.58 -9.46
C ALA A 233 10.32 -12.72 -9.24
N ASP A 234 11.47 -13.35 -8.96
CA ASP A 234 12.72 -12.64 -8.73
C ASP A 234 13.15 -11.84 -9.97
N GLY A 235 13.58 -10.61 -9.75
CA GLY A 235 13.99 -9.70 -10.81
C GLY A 235 12.82 -9.07 -11.58
N HIS A 236 11.58 -9.26 -11.13
CA HIS A 236 10.40 -8.69 -11.78
C HIS A 236 9.69 -7.65 -10.93
N ALA A 237 9.10 -6.66 -11.61
CA ALA A 237 8.02 -5.86 -11.05
C ALA A 237 6.70 -6.55 -11.37
N ILE A 238 5.74 -6.53 -10.43
CA ILE A 238 4.43 -7.15 -10.58
C ILE A 238 3.36 -6.20 -10.05
N ASN A 239 2.40 -5.85 -10.89
CA ASN A 239 1.23 -5.08 -10.49
C ASN A 239 0.30 -5.95 -9.64
N ILE A 240 -0.04 -5.48 -8.44
CA ILE A 240 -1.03 -6.12 -7.57
C ILE A 240 -2.27 -5.23 -7.52
N GLY A 241 -3.33 -5.67 -8.18
CA GLY A 241 -4.55 -4.88 -8.26
C GLY A 241 -5.71 -5.57 -8.98
N SER A 242 -6.91 -5.12 -8.66
CA SER A 242 -8.11 -5.39 -9.47
C SER A 242 -8.03 -4.60 -10.78
N ASP A 243 -8.55 -5.16 -11.85
CA ASP A 243 -8.71 -4.50 -13.16
C ASP A 243 -10.13 -3.93 -13.36
N VAL A 244 -10.98 -4.03 -12.35
CA VAL A 244 -12.33 -3.46 -12.38
C VAL A 244 -12.26 -1.97 -12.10
N GLU A 245 -12.43 -1.17 -13.17
CA GLU A 245 -12.40 0.28 -13.12
C GLU A 245 -13.70 0.85 -12.56
N THR A 246 -13.61 1.71 -11.56
CA THR A 246 -14.77 2.32 -10.89
C THR A 246 -14.56 3.83 -10.80
N THR A 247 -15.58 4.62 -11.18
CA THR A 247 -15.54 6.09 -11.00
C THR A 247 -15.61 6.44 -9.51
N VAL A 248 -15.04 7.58 -9.12
CA VAL A 248 -15.16 8.11 -7.76
C VAL A 248 -16.63 8.36 -7.40
N LEU A 249 -17.42 8.82 -8.39
CA LEU A 249 -18.86 9.02 -8.24
C LEU A 249 -19.60 7.72 -7.93
N ASP A 250 -19.34 6.64 -8.69
CA ASP A 250 -20.02 5.35 -8.47
C ASP A 250 -19.55 4.67 -7.17
N PHE A 251 -18.26 4.85 -6.82
CA PHE A 251 -17.75 4.44 -5.51
C PHE A 251 -18.52 5.14 -4.38
N GLY A 252 -18.72 6.47 -4.47
CA GLY A 252 -19.48 7.24 -3.49
C GLY A 252 -20.95 6.79 -3.39
N LYS A 253 -21.62 6.57 -4.54
CA LYS A 253 -22.99 6.04 -4.56
C LYS A 253 -23.09 4.66 -3.87
N LEU A 254 -22.13 3.78 -4.16
CA LEU A 254 -22.08 2.46 -3.55
C LEU A 254 -21.82 2.54 -2.04
N MET A 255 -20.96 3.45 -1.59
CA MET A 255 -20.73 3.70 -0.16
C MET A 255 -22.00 4.18 0.55
N LEU A 256 -22.75 5.12 -0.05
CA LEU A 256 -24.05 5.59 0.49
C LEU A 256 -25.05 4.46 0.63
N GLU A 257 -25.19 3.64 -0.42
CA GLU A 257 -26.10 2.49 -0.44
C GLU A 257 -25.74 1.48 0.67
N LEU A 258 -24.49 1.04 0.73
CA LEU A 258 -24.03 0.04 1.69
C LEU A 258 -24.03 0.55 3.14
N PHE A 259 -23.75 1.83 3.33
CA PHE A 259 -23.84 2.44 4.65
C PHE A 259 -25.30 2.61 5.10
N GLY A 260 -26.26 2.65 4.18
CA GLY A 260 -27.67 2.83 4.51
C GLY A 260 -27.99 4.22 5.07
N SER A 261 -27.23 5.26 4.71
CA SER A 261 -27.49 6.63 5.13
C SER A 261 -28.62 7.24 4.31
N SER A 262 -29.69 7.65 4.97
CA SER A 262 -30.77 8.42 4.36
C SER A 262 -30.53 9.95 4.41
N ARG A 263 -29.53 10.42 5.15
CA ARG A 263 -29.25 11.84 5.38
C ARG A 263 -28.16 12.38 4.47
N SER A 264 -27.09 11.60 4.27
CA SER A 264 -25.93 12.01 3.47
C SER A 264 -26.21 11.95 1.98
N LYS A 265 -25.66 12.90 1.23
CA LYS A 265 -25.76 13.00 -0.22
C LYS A 265 -24.36 13.15 -0.81
N ILE A 266 -24.24 13.11 -2.14
CA ILE A 266 -23.01 13.47 -2.83
C ILE A 266 -23.01 14.98 -3.03
N LYS A 267 -21.92 15.64 -2.60
CA LYS A 267 -21.64 17.04 -2.80
C LYS A 267 -20.38 17.17 -3.67
N PHE A 268 -20.52 17.83 -4.81
CA PHE A 268 -19.36 18.13 -5.66
C PHE A 268 -18.62 19.37 -5.11
N VAL A 269 -17.31 19.30 -5.10
CA VAL A 269 -16.41 20.39 -4.66
C VAL A 269 -15.33 20.60 -5.70
N SER A 270 -14.81 21.81 -5.82
CA SER A 270 -13.73 22.07 -6.77
C SER A 270 -12.40 21.49 -6.26
N GLN A 271 -11.51 21.18 -7.20
CA GLN A 271 -10.16 20.70 -6.84
C GLN A 271 -9.38 21.77 -6.08
N GLU A 272 -9.59 23.03 -6.41
CA GLU A 272 -8.94 24.18 -5.77
C GLU A 272 -9.34 24.31 -4.29
N GLU A 273 -10.62 24.10 -3.97
CA GLU A 273 -11.13 24.12 -2.58
C GLU A 273 -10.49 23.04 -1.69
N VAL A 274 -10.14 21.87 -2.25
CA VAL A 274 -9.65 20.74 -1.45
C VAL A 274 -8.13 20.67 -1.42
N TYR A 275 -7.46 20.92 -2.53
CA TYR A 275 -6.02 20.67 -2.69
C TYR A 275 -5.21 21.92 -3.06
N GLY A 276 -5.87 23.06 -3.26
CA GLY A 276 -5.20 24.27 -3.78
C GLY A 276 -4.78 24.13 -5.25
N ASN A 277 -4.02 25.11 -5.75
CA ASN A 277 -3.66 25.23 -7.18
C ASN A 277 -2.52 24.31 -7.63
N SER A 278 -1.82 23.64 -6.71
CA SER A 278 -0.61 22.84 -7.01
C SER A 278 -0.83 21.33 -7.07
N TYR A 279 -2.07 20.86 -6.92
CA TYR A 279 -2.37 19.44 -6.96
C TYR A 279 -2.69 18.96 -8.38
N GLU A 280 -1.95 17.95 -8.85
CA GLU A 280 -2.18 17.29 -10.13
C GLU A 280 -2.78 15.90 -9.88
N ASP A 281 -4.03 15.66 -10.31
CA ASP A 281 -4.63 14.32 -10.21
C ASP A 281 -4.27 13.43 -11.40
N ILE A 282 -4.41 12.13 -11.20
CA ILE A 282 -4.22 11.10 -12.23
C ILE A 282 -5.62 10.64 -12.64
N PRO A 283 -6.07 10.93 -13.88
CA PRO A 283 -7.46 10.67 -14.29
C PRO A 283 -7.84 9.19 -14.21
N ARG A 284 -6.96 8.29 -14.67
CA ARG A 284 -7.21 6.84 -14.69
C ARG A 284 -6.04 6.06 -14.13
N ARG A 285 -6.32 5.06 -13.27
CA ARG A 285 -5.32 4.14 -12.70
C ARG A 285 -5.82 2.71 -12.83
N VAL A 286 -5.44 2.06 -13.91
CA VAL A 286 -5.88 0.69 -14.24
C VAL A 286 -4.65 -0.17 -14.44
N PRO A 287 -4.46 -1.26 -13.65
CA PRO A 287 -3.35 -2.19 -13.85
C PRO A 287 -3.61 -3.14 -15.02
N ASP A 288 -2.58 -3.46 -15.76
CA ASP A 288 -2.48 -4.79 -16.37
C ASP A 288 -2.02 -5.74 -15.26
N ASN A 289 -2.84 -6.75 -14.94
CA ASN A 289 -2.54 -7.71 -13.88
C ASN A 289 -2.14 -9.09 -14.44
N THR A 290 -1.68 -9.14 -15.68
CA THR A 290 -1.25 -10.38 -16.36
C THR A 290 -0.13 -11.08 -15.58
N ARG A 291 0.90 -10.34 -15.12
CA ARG A 291 2.00 -10.93 -14.33
C ARG A 291 1.50 -11.47 -12.99
N MET A 292 0.59 -10.78 -12.31
CA MET A 292 -0.02 -11.28 -11.08
C MET A 292 -0.72 -12.63 -11.30
N ARG A 293 -1.45 -12.77 -12.40
CA ARG A 293 -2.14 -14.03 -12.74
C ARG A 293 -1.19 -15.14 -13.18
N THR A 294 -0.26 -14.82 -14.07
CA THR A 294 0.59 -15.87 -14.71
C THR A 294 1.78 -16.26 -13.84
N MET A 295 2.41 -15.32 -13.13
CA MET A 295 3.58 -15.60 -12.30
C MET A 295 3.18 -15.98 -10.87
N LEU A 296 2.19 -15.30 -10.29
CA LEU A 296 1.81 -15.55 -8.89
C LEU A 296 0.63 -16.51 -8.74
N GLY A 297 -0.07 -16.84 -9.82
CA GLY A 297 -1.30 -17.62 -9.76
C GLY A 297 -2.44 -16.93 -9.00
N CYS A 298 -2.35 -15.61 -8.83
CA CYS A 298 -3.28 -14.81 -8.05
C CYS A 298 -4.19 -13.98 -8.95
N SER A 299 -5.43 -13.81 -8.52
CA SER A 299 -6.40 -12.88 -9.13
C SER A 299 -7.29 -12.30 -8.04
N PRO A 300 -7.82 -11.08 -8.21
CA PRO A 300 -8.79 -10.52 -7.27
C PRO A 300 -10.03 -11.43 -7.19
N LYS A 301 -10.44 -11.78 -5.98
CA LYS A 301 -11.58 -12.67 -5.69
C LYS A 301 -12.73 -11.93 -5.03
N VAL A 302 -12.41 -10.87 -4.27
CA VAL A 302 -13.39 -10.10 -3.50
C VAL A 302 -13.92 -8.96 -4.36
N SER A 303 -15.22 -8.96 -4.62
CA SER A 303 -15.87 -7.86 -5.35
C SER A 303 -15.80 -6.55 -4.56
N LEU A 304 -15.85 -5.40 -5.27
CA LEU A 304 -15.86 -4.09 -4.61
C LEU A 304 -17.00 -3.98 -3.58
N ARG A 305 -18.20 -4.42 -3.93
CA ARG A 305 -19.39 -4.40 -3.05
C ARG A 305 -19.15 -5.20 -1.76
N GLU A 306 -18.66 -6.41 -1.88
CA GLU A 306 -18.39 -7.27 -0.74
C GLU A 306 -17.27 -6.72 0.15
N GLY A 307 -16.16 -6.29 -0.46
CA GLY A 307 -15.04 -5.71 0.28
C GLY A 307 -15.43 -4.42 1.00
N LEU A 308 -16.24 -3.55 0.37
CA LEU A 308 -16.76 -2.34 1.02
C LEU A 308 -17.66 -2.69 2.21
N LEU A 309 -18.57 -3.64 2.06
CA LEU A 309 -19.45 -4.07 3.15
C LEU A 309 -18.63 -4.52 4.36
N ARG A 310 -17.71 -5.46 4.17
CA ARG A 310 -16.79 -5.95 5.23
C ARG A 310 -15.99 -4.82 5.89
N THR A 311 -15.55 -3.85 5.09
CA THR A 311 -14.75 -2.73 5.59
C THR A 311 -15.60 -1.74 6.38
N ILE A 312 -16.80 -1.41 5.90
CA ILE A 312 -17.76 -0.54 6.60
C ILE A 312 -18.15 -1.15 7.94
N GLU A 313 -18.45 -2.45 7.98
CA GLU A 313 -18.79 -3.17 9.21
C GLU A 313 -17.66 -3.11 10.23
N TRP A 314 -16.43 -3.29 9.78
CA TRP A 314 -15.26 -3.19 10.66
C TRP A 314 -15.12 -1.78 11.25
N PHE A 315 -15.16 -0.73 10.43
CA PHE A 315 -15.05 0.66 10.92
C PHE A 315 -16.18 1.04 11.87
N ARG A 316 -17.40 0.57 11.61
CA ARG A 316 -18.52 0.76 12.54
C ARG A 316 -18.29 0.08 13.89
N SER A 317 -17.76 -1.13 13.87
CA SER A 317 -17.47 -1.88 15.11
C SER A 317 -16.37 -1.24 15.94
N GLU A 318 -15.35 -0.68 15.30
CA GLU A 318 -14.29 0.05 16.00
C GLU A 318 -14.79 1.39 16.55
N HIS A 319 -15.55 2.15 15.76
CA HIS A 319 -16.12 3.44 16.21
C HIS A 319 -17.15 3.30 17.33
N ALA A 320 -17.78 2.16 17.48
CA ALA A 320 -18.68 1.88 18.60
C ALA A 320 -17.98 1.50 19.89
N ARG A 321 -16.65 1.26 19.85
CA ARG A 321 -15.81 0.92 21.00
C ARG A 321 -15.10 2.13 21.59
N ASP A 322 -14.96 3.21 20.81
CA ASP A 322 -14.42 4.52 21.22
C ASP A 322 -15.53 5.39 21.85
#